data_dea6b6c1bcda3ad820095f1e17865600
#
_entry.id   dea6b6c1bcda3ad820095f1e17865600
#
_cell.length_a   1.000
_cell.length_b   1.000
_cell.length_c   1.000
_cell.angle_alpha   90.00
_cell.angle_beta   90.00
_cell.angle_gamma   90.00
#
_symmetry.space_group_name_H-M   'P 1'
#
loop_
_entity.id
_entity.type
_entity.pdbx_description
1 polymer ?
#
loop_
_entity_poly.entity_id
_entity_poly.type
_entity_poly.pdbx_seq_one_letter_code
_entity_poly.pdbx_strand_id
1 'polypeptide(L)'
;MFRIRYGDGYGWIDSNYCMINLPEMIGDICLYDIVNSYDSLYMAHEYELPTVTGEVIVGYERVRTDENTFLVPLLYPTALKLEQAAFEAMEQGYKLKIYDSFRPRRATQALYEQAEKLAAEPIPEKTYTGVKLDDLPTLEEGQVLTYAMLMTDMGRYTLSYFLANGTSRHNQGVAMDLTITRVWDDRDLKMQTSMHDLSWYSEASRNNENADVLARIMKSAGFAGLVSEWWHFQDDEAKENLAPAYLWSGVTPECWMADGHGWRYRNEYGAYLTDCSEHIDGVLYRFDSNGYAHVD
;
A
#
# COMPACT_ATOMS: atom_id res chain seq x y z
N MET A 1 -19.73 9.07 12.23
CA MET A 1 -20.86 8.30 11.63
C MET A 1 -21.14 8.82 10.24
N PHE A 2 -21.11 7.93 9.24
CA PHE A 2 -21.57 8.23 7.88
C PHE A 2 -22.97 7.68 7.65
N ARG A 3 -23.78 8.43 6.92
CA ARG A 3 -25.04 7.94 6.41
C ARG A 3 -24.77 7.23 5.08
N ILE A 4 -25.07 5.96 5.00
CA ILE A 4 -24.87 5.16 3.80
C ILE A 4 -26.19 4.74 3.20
N ARG A 5 -26.23 4.56 1.89
CA ARG A 5 -27.33 3.91 1.20
C ARG A 5 -27.08 2.40 1.19
N TYR A 6 -28.08 1.63 1.60
CA TYR A 6 -28.05 0.18 1.55
C TYR A 6 -29.37 -0.32 0.94
N GLY A 7 -29.30 -0.90 -0.25
CA GLY A 7 -30.50 -1.24 -1.03
C GLY A 7 -31.36 -0.01 -1.28
N ASP A 8 -32.65 -0.09 -0.97
CA ASP A 8 -33.61 1.00 -1.10
C ASP A 8 -33.71 1.89 0.16
N GLY A 9 -32.92 1.60 1.18
CA GLY A 9 -32.92 2.31 2.46
C GLY A 9 -31.62 3.07 2.74
N TYR A 10 -31.58 3.66 3.93
CA TYR A 10 -30.42 4.33 4.47
C TYR A 10 -30.08 3.79 5.85
N GLY A 11 -28.81 3.70 6.14
CA GLY A 11 -28.29 3.32 7.46
C GLY A 11 -27.17 4.27 7.90
N TRP A 12 -26.69 4.05 9.11
CA TRP A 12 -25.54 4.77 9.66
C TRP A 12 -24.44 3.76 9.96
N ILE A 13 -23.22 4.12 9.61
CA ILE A 13 -22.01 3.34 9.90
C ILE A 13 -21.02 4.21 10.67
N ASP A 14 -20.25 3.58 11.55
CA ASP A 14 -19.17 4.28 12.21
C ASP A 14 -18.09 4.65 11.19
N SER A 15 -17.81 5.96 11.09
CA SER A 15 -16.82 6.49 10.15
C SER A 15 -15.40 5.96 10.38
N ASN A 16 -15.08 5.52 11.60
CA ASN A 16 -13.76 4.97 11.93
C ASN A 16 -13.45 3.65 11.22
N TYR A 17 -14.49 2.97 10.71
CA TYR A 17 -14.36 1.72 9.95
C TYR A 17 -14.59 1.91 8.45
N CYS A 18 -14.66 3.14 7.97
CA CYS A 18 -14.92 3.44 6.57
C CYS A 18 -13.63 3.86 5.86
N MET A 19 -13.42 3.31 4.69
CA MET A 19 -12.46 3.86 3.74
C MET A 19 -13.15 4.95 2.93
N ILE A 20 -12.42 6.03 2.69
CA ILE A 20 -12.85 7.15 1.86
C ILE A 20 -11.85 7.36 0.74
N ASN A 21 -12.28 7.99 -0.34
CA ASN A 21 -11.40 8.44 -1.39
C ASN A 21 -10.84 9.82 -1.01
N LEU A 22 -9.53 9.90 -0.79
CA LEU A 22 -8.87 11.10 -0.28
C LEU A 22 -9.08 12.35 -1.14
N PRO A 23 -9.01 12.31 -2.49
CA PRO A 23 -9.23 13.50 -3.32
C PRO A 23 -10.58 14.18 -3.13
N GLU A 24 -11.59 13.46 -2.66
CA GLU A 24 -12.91 14.04 -2.36
C GLU A 24 -12.93 14.86 -1.06
N MET A 25 -11.93 14.66 -0.20
CA MET A 25 -11.82 15.36 1.09
C MET A 25 -10.74 16.44 1.09
N ILE A 26 -9.60 16.16 0.48
CA ILE A 26 -8.40 17.02 0.51
C ILE A 26 -8.05 17.40 -0.93
N GLY A 27 -8.81 18.22 -1.59
CA GLY A 27 -8.65 18.57 -3.01
C GLY A 27 -7.23 19.06 -3.35
N ASP A 28 -7.02 20.35 -3.31
CA ASP A 28 -5.82 21.02 -3.84
C ASP A 28 -4.57 20.96 -2.94
N ILE A 29 -4.66 20.39 -1.74
CA ILE A 29 -3.55 20.38 -0.78
C ILE A 29 -2.57 19.25 -1.08
N CYS A 30 -3.06 18.14 -1.63
CA CYS A 30 -2.26 16.99 -2.00
C CYS A 30 -2.23 16.80 -3.51
N LEU A 31 -1.09 16.37 -4.01
CA LEU A 31 -0.98 15.80 -5.35
C LEU A 31 -1.11 14.27 -5.25
N TYR A 32 -1.79 13.69 -6.23
CA TYR A 32 -2.03 12.25 -6.27
C TYR A 32 -1.41 11.67 -7.53
N ASP A 33 -0.48 10.75 -7.35
CA ASP A 33 0.13 10.05 -8.47
C ASP A 33 0.25 8.55 -8.16
N ILE A 34 -0.89 7.87 -8.18
CA ILE A 34 -0.94 6.42 -7.97
C ILE A 34 -0.23 5.67 -9.09
N VAL A 35 -0.14 6.29 -10.27
CA VAL A 35 0.51 5.71 -11.45
C VAL A 35 1.99 5.47 -11.22
N ASN A 36 2.62 6.40 -10.50
CA ASN A 36 4.04 6.34 -10.22
C ASN A 36 4.37 5.56 -8.95
N SER A 37 3.38 4.99 -8.27
CA SER A 37 3.66 4.10 -7.15
C SER A 37 4.57 2.94 -7.54
N TYR A 38 4.67 2.67 -8.83
CA TYR A 38 5.51 1.64 -9.41
C TYR A 38 6.73 2.18 -10.17
N ASP A 39 6.96 3.49 -10.17
CA ASP A 39 8.18 4.08 -10.71
C ASP A 39 9.35 3.85 -9.75
N SER A 40 9.62 2.57 -9.54
CA SER A 40 10.66 2.03 -8.70
C SER A 40 11.74 1.39 -9.57
N LEU A 41 12.86 1.01 -8.95
CA LEU A 41 13.89 0.20 -9.61
C LEU A 41 13.33 -1.05 -10.29
N TYR A 42 12.25 -1.62 -9.76
CA TYR A 42 11.59 -2.77 -10.37
C TYR A 42 10.94 -2.45 -11.70
N MET A 43 10.39 -1.24 -11.85
CA MET A 43 9.78 -0.81 -13.11
C MET A 43 10.82 -0.47 -14.17
N ALA A 44 12.01 -0.01 -13.78
CA ALA A 44 13.12 0.21 -14.68
C ALA A 44 13.59 -1.07 -15.42
N HIS A 45 13.13 -2.24 -14.97
CA HIS A 45 13.40 -3.56 -15.55
C HIS A 45 12.25 -4.12 -16.39
N GLU A 46 11.30 -3.27 -16.80
CA GLU A 46 10.14 -3.69 -17.61
C GLU A 46 9.32 -4.83 -16.97
N TYR A 47 9.42 -5.01 -15.65
CA TYR A 47 8.49 -5.88 -14.96
C TYR A 47 7.13 -5.19 -14.98
N GLU A 48 6.23 -5.75 -15.74
CA GLU A 48 4.83 -5.35 -15.78
C GLU A 48 4.17 -5.66 -14.43
N LEU A 49 4.41 -4.79 -13.46
CA LEU A 49 3.46 -4.66 -12.37
C LEU A 49 2.22 -4.05 -13.00
N PRO A 50 1.09 -4.74 -12.99
CA PRO A 50 -0.13 -4.19 -13.52
C PRO A 50 -0.39 -2.87 -12.81
N THR A 51 -0.29 -1.78 -13.53
CA THR A 51 -0.41 -0.43 -12.97
C THR A 51 -1.86 -0.02 -12.87
N VAL A 52 -2.17 0.89 -11.95
CA VAL A 52 -3.51 1.47 -11.81
C VAL A 52 -3.94 2.22 -13.09
N THR A 53 -3.02 2.48 -14.02
CA THR A 53 -3.22 3.35 -15.20
C THR A 53 -3.68 2.68 -16.47
N GLY A 54 -3.95 1.46 -16.54
CA GLY A 54 -4.40 0.91 -17.82
C GLY A 54 -4.58 -0.58 -17.81
N GLU A 55 -3.90 -1.24 -16.95
CA GLU A 55 -4.03 -2.67 -16.80
C GLU A 55 -4.46 -3.01 -15.38
N VAL A 56 -5.23 -4.07 -15.29
CA VAL A 56 -5.85 -4.50 -14.06
C VAL A 56 -4.78 -5.05 -13.12
N ILE A 57 -4.40 -4.31 -12.09
CA ILE A 57 -3.70 -4.92 -10.96
C ILE A 57 -4.62 -5.94 -10.33
N VAL A 58 -4.15 -7.17 -10.18
CA VAL A 58 -4.90 -8.22 -9.50
C VAL A 58 -5.35 -7.72 -8.12
N GLY A 59 -6.65 -7.53 -7.95
CA GLY A 59 -7.26 -6.95 -6.75
C GLY A 59 -7.64 -5.46 -6.86
N TYR A 60 -7.19 -4.74 -7.88
CA TYR A 60 -7.56 -3.34 -8.14
C TYR A 60 -8.63 -3.17 -9.22
N GLU A 61 -9.24 -4.23 -9.67
CA GLU A 61 -10.18 -4.25 -10.81
C GLU A 61 -11.34 -3.25 -10.69
N ARG A 62 -11.59 -2.77 -9.48
CA ARG A 62 -12.69 -1.84 -9.17
C ARG A 62 -12.23 -0.54 -8.49
N VAL A 63 -10.94 -0.32 -8.37
CA VAL A 63 -10.40 0.84 -7.65
C VAL A 63 -10.32 2.05 -8.55
N ARG A 64 -10.23 1.86 -9.87
CA ARG A 64 -10.20 2.92 -10.86
C ARG A 64 -11.38 2.83 -11.81
N THR A 65 -12.08 3.93 -11.98
CA THR A 65 -13.26 4.02 -12.86
C THR A 65 -12.92 4.54 -14.25
N ASP A 66 -11.89 5.33 -14.38
CA ASP A 66 -11.36 5.85 -15.65
C ASP A 66 -9.92 6.37 -15.51
N GLU A 67 -9.29 6.75 -16.61
CA GLU A 67 -7.90 7.22 -16.66
C GLU A 67 -7.66 8.57 -15.95
N ASN A 68 -8.71 9.33 -15.68
CA ASN A 68 -8.63 10.65 -15.06
C ASN A 68 -9.07 10.65 -13.59
N THR A 69 -9.58 9.52 -13.11
CA THR A 69 -10.10 9.40 -11.74
C THR A 69 -9.05 8.75 -10.86
N PHE A 70 -8.43 9.55 -9.98
CA PHE A 70 -7.50 9.06 -8.98
C PHE A 70 -8.26 8.55 -7.77
N LEU A 71 -8.02 7.30 -7.40
CA LEU A 71 -8.51 6.72 -6.17
C LEU A 71 -7.34 6.57 -5.19
N VAL A 72 -7.44 7.28 -4.08
CA VAL A 72 -6.50 7.20 -2.95
C VAL A 72 -7.28 6.78 -1.71
N PRO A 73 -7.66 5.50 -1.62
CA PRO A 73 -8.45 5.03 -0.50
C PRO A 73 -7.62 5.01 0.77
N LEU A 74 -8.15 5.64 1.81
CA LEU A 74 -7.60 5.58 3.16
C LEU A 74 -8.71 5.37 4.16
N LEU A 75 -8.37 4.80 5.30
CA LEU A 75 -9.28 4.77 6.44
C LEU A 75 -9.59 6.20 6.87
N TYR A 76 -10.84 6.53 7.17
CA TYR A 76 -11.27 7.89 7.48
C TYR A 76 -10.45 8.58 8.58
N PRO A 77 -10.16 7.97 9.74
CA PRO A 77 -9.31 8.61 10.75
C PRO A 77 -7.89 8.86 10.26
N THR A 78 -7.33 7.98 9.43
CA THR A 78 -6.01 8.17 8.80
C THR A 78 -6.04 9.34 7.81
N ALA A 79 -7.12 9.48 7.04
CA ALA A 79 -7.30 10.60 6.12
C ALA A 79 -7.38 11.95 6.85
N LEU A 80 -8.04 12.01 8.02
CA LEU A 80 -8.08 13.22 8.84
C LEU A 80 -6.71 13.63 9.38
N LYS A 81 -5.87 12.68 9.77
CA LYS A 81 -4.49 12.96 10.17
C LYS A 81 -3.65 13.43 8.98
N LEU A 82 -3.85 12.83 7.81
CA LEU A 82 -3.15 13.25 6.59
C LEU A 82 -3.52 14.67 6.18
N GLU A 83 -4.77 15.09 6.38
CA GLU A 83 -5.19 16.47 6.19
C GLU A 83 -4.40 17.42 7.09
N GLN A 84 -4.18 17.08 8.35
CA GLN A 84 -3.33 17.88 9.26
C GLN A 84 -1.89 17.97 8.76
N ALA A 85 -1.32 16.85 8.31
CA ALA A 85 0.02 16.84 7.72
C ALA A 85 0.10 17.71 6.45
N ALA A 86 -0.93 17.69 5.61
CA ALA A 86 -1.01 18.50 4.41
C ALA A 86 -1.06 20.01 4.74
N PHE A 87 -1.83 20.43 5.74
CA PHE A 87 -1.84 21.81 6.21
C PHE A 87 -0.48 22.24 6.74
N GLU A 88 0.17 21.41 7.55
CA GLU A 88 1.51 21.73 8.06
C GLU A 88 2.56 21.79 6.94
N ALA A 89 2.46 20.93 5.93
CA ALA A 89 3.31 21.01 4.75
C ALA A 89 3.12 22.35 4.02
N MET A 90 1.86 22.75 3.81
CA MET A 90 1.53 24.03 3.15
C MET A 90 2.09 25.24 3.90
N GLU A 91 2.01 25.27 5.21
CA GLU A 91 2.58 26.35 6.03
C GLU A 91 4.10 26.46 5.86
N GLN A 92 4.76 25.36 5.56
CA GLN A 92 6.20 25.31 5.29
C GLN A 92 6.56 25.49 3.79
N GLY A 93 5.57 25.72 2.92
CA GLY A 93 5.74 25.92 1.48
C GLY A 93 5.83 24.64 0.67
N TYR A 94 5.31 23.54 1.20
CA TYR A 94 5.31 22.23 0.55
C TYR A 94 3.90 21.71 0.32
N LYS A 95 3.75 20.78 -0.62
CA LYS A 95 2.58 19.92 -0.82
C LYS A 95 2.97 18.48 -0.64
N LEU A 96 2.07 17.67 -0.10
CA LEU A 96 2.24 16.21 -0.10
C LEU A 96 1.91 15.65 -1.50
N LYS A 97 2.75 14.74 -1.98
CA LYS A 97 2.53 13.99 -3.22
C LYS A 97 2.48 12.51 -2.89
N ILE A 98 1.30 11.91 -3.09
CA ILE A 98 1.02 10.53 -2.69
C ILE A 98 1.22 9.61 -3.88
N TYR A 99 2.01 8.56 -3.69
CA TYR A 99 2.31 7.54 -4.69
C TYR A 99 1.51 6.27 -4.48
N ASP A 100 1.31 5.85 -3.23
CA ASP A 100 0.53 4.66 -2.90
C ASP A 100 -0.24 4.87 -1.59
N SER A 101 -1.39 4.21 -1.45
CA SER A 101 -2.22 4.25 -0.26
C SER A 101 -2.80 2.86 0.03
N PHE A 102 -4.11 2.67 -0.03
CA PHE A 102 -4.66 1.32 0.07
C PHE A 102 -4.23 0.47 -1.12
N ARG A 103 -3.74 -0.70 -0.80
CA ARG A 103 -3.31 -1.72 -1.74
C ARG A 103 -3.98 -3.04 -1.40
N PRO A 104 -4.75 -3.68 -2.30
CA PRO A 104 -5.30 -5.00 -2.05
C PRO A 104 -4.21 -6.02 -1.72
N ARG A 105 -4.52 -6.99 -0.86
CA ARG A 105 -3.55 -8.01 -0.47
C ARG A 105 -2.90 -8.73 -1.66
N ARG A 106 -3.69 -9.02 -2.70
CA ARG A 106 -3.17 -9.66 -3.93
C ARG A 106 -2.15 -8.79 -4.65
N ALA A 107 -2.33 -7.48 -4.66
CA ALA A 107 -1.34 -6.56 -5.22
C ALA A 107 -0.04 -6.56 -4.39
N THR A 108 -0.14 -6.55 -3.06
CA THR A 108 1.03 -6.68 -2.18
C THR A 108 1.77 -8.00 -2.43
N GLN A 109 1.06 -9.09 -2.58
CA GLN A 109 1.64 -10.39 -2.86
C GLN A 109 2.32 -10.42 -4.24
N ALA A 110 1.69 -9.85 -5.27
CA ALA A 110 2.26 -9.77 -6.61
C ALA A 110 3.55 -8.93 -6.64
N LEU A 111 3.59 -7.83 -5.88
CA LEU A 111 4.79 -7.02 -5.69
C LEU A 111 5.93 -7.84 -5.07
N TYR A 112 5.64 -8.58 -4.01
CA TYR A 112 6.63 -9.42 -3.34
C TYR A 112 7.19 -10.49 -4.27
N GLU A 113 6.33 -11.23 -4.97
CA GLU A 113 6.72 -12.29 -5.91
C GLU A 113 7.57 -11.75 -7.07
N GLN A 114 7.29 -10.55 -7.54
CA GLN A 114 8.10 -9.92 -8.58
C GLN A 114 9.43 -9.42 -8.04
N ALA A 115 9.45 -8.86 -6.84
CA ALA A 115 10.67 -8.47 -6.17
C ALA A 115 11.60 -9.67 -5.92
N GLU A 116 11.07 -10.85 -5.57
CA GLU A 116 11.85 -12.06 -5.44
C GLU A 116 12.52 -12.48 -6.77
N LYS A 117 11.79 -12.36 -7.87
CA LYS A 117 12.35 -12.67 -9.21
C LYS A 117 13.46 -11.69 -9.57
N LEU A 118 13.19 -10.40 -9.40
CA LEU A 118 14.16 -9.35 -9.70
C LEU A 118 15.41 -9.45 -8.81
N ALA A 119 15.25 -9.82 -7.55
CA ALA A 119 16.34 -9.90 -6.59
C ALA A 119 17.50 -10.79 -7.07
N ALA A 120 17.20 -11.82 -7.87
CA ALA A 120 18.20 -12.75 -8.42
C ALA A 120 18.96 -12.17 -9.64
N GLU A 121 18.51 -11.07 -10.22
CA GLU A 121 19.08 -10.54 -11.45
C GLU A 121 20.35 -9.72 -11.19
N PRO A 122 21.33 -9.80 -12.11
CA PRO A 122 22.49 -8.92 -12.11
C PRO A 122 22.08 -7.47 -12.35
N ILE A 123 22.72 -6.56 -11.66
CA ILE A 123 22.55 -5.11 -11.90
C ILE A 123 23.56 -4.69 -12.98
N PRO A 124 23.07 -4.14 -14.12
CA PRO A 124 23.96 -3.55 -15.10
C PRO A 124 24.67 -2.32 -14.54
N GLU A 125 25.98 -2.24 -14.67
CA GLU A 125 26.82 -1.14 -14.15
C GLU A 125 26.34 0.28 -14.49
N LYS A 126 25.52 0.43 -15.54
CA LYS A 126 25.04 1.74 -16.04
C LYS A 126 23.69 2.18 -15.52
N THR A 127 22.94 1.35 -14.80
CA THR A 127 21.52 1.61 -14.45
C THR A 127 21.33 2.03 -12.99
N TYR A 128 22.38 2.12 -12.20
CA TYR A 128 22.26 2.51 -10.82
C TYR A 128 22.09 4.02 -10.69
N THR A 129 20.86 4.48 -10.79
CA THR A 129 20.54 5.91 -10.63
C THR A 129 20.31 6.22 -9.14
N GLY A 130 21.24 6.96 -8.56
CA GLY A 130 21.08 7.51 -7.20
C GLY A 130 22.16 7.13 -6.21
N VAL A 131 22.85 6.01 -6.42
CA VAL A 131 23.98 5.61 -5.57
C VAL A 131 25.28 5.98 -6.28
N LYS A 132 26.17 6.63 -5.55
CA LYS A 132 27.53 6.86 -6.05
C LYS A 132 28.23 5.51 -6.18
N LEU A 133 28.99 5.33 -7.27
CA LEU A 133 29.80 4.12 -7.48
C LEU A 133 30.68 3.77 -6.25
N ASP A 134 31.16 4.79 -5.54
CA ASP A 134 31.99 4.65 -4.34
C ASP A 134 31.21 4.10 -3.11
N ASP A 135 29.89 4.16 -3.15
CA ASP A 135 29.02 3.65 -2.07
C ASP A 135 28.52 2.23 -2.34
N LEU A 136 28.91 1.62 -3.47
CA LEU A 136 28.55 0.24 -3.79
C LEU A 136 29.31 -0.75 -2.89
N PRO A 137 28.72 -1.88 -2.54
CA PRO A 137 29.40 -2.90 -1.74
C PRO A 137 30.62 -3.45 -2.48
N THR A 138 31.67 -3.72 -1.71
CA THR A 138 32.86 -4.39 -2.24
C THR A 138 32.53 -5.84 -2.58
N LEU A 139 32.72 -6.21 -3.84
CA LEU A 139 32.46 -7.55 -4.33
C LEU A 139 33.74 -8.41 -4.26
N GLU A 140 33.55 -9.71 -4.06
CA GLU A 140 34.63 -10.70 -4.20
C GLU A 140 34.97 -10.93 -5.67
N GLU A 141 36.15 -11.46 -5.96
CA GLU A 141 36.59 -11.76 -7.32
C GLU A 141 35.62 -12.73 -8.02
N GLY A 142 35.06 -12.31 -9.15
CA GLY A 142 34.07 -13.08 -9.91
C GLY A 142 32.61 -12.97 -9.41
N GLN A 143 32.35 -12.23 -8.35
CA GLN A 143 31.01 -11.95 -7.87
C GLN A 143 30.35 -10.86 -8.73
N VAL A 144 29.07 -11.07 -9.05
CA VAL A 144 28.26 -10.10 -9.81
C VAL A 144 27.28 -9.45 -8.84
N LEU A 145 27.20 -8.13 -8.87
CA LEU A 145 26.23 -7.40 -8.07
C LEU A 145 24.81 -7.73 -8.51
N THR A 146 23.97 -8.09 -7.56
CA THR A 146 22.56 -8.38 -7.78
C THR A 146 21.68 -7.44 -6.98
N TYR A 147 20.41 -7.32 -7.37
CA TYR A 147 19.45 -6.53 -6.58
C TYR A 147 19.29 -7.08 -5.16
N ALA A 148 19.34 -8.41 -4.99
CA ALA A 148 19.29 -9.01 -3.66
C ALA A 148 20.40 -8.48 -2.74
N MET A 149 21.60 -8.29 -3.24
CA MET A 149 22.70 -7.78 -2.43
C MET A 149 22.44 -6.37 -1.94
N LEU A 150 21.87 -5.52 -2.77
CA LEU A 150 21.53 -4.15 -2.40
C LEU A 150 20.31 -4.07 -1.49
N MET A 151 19.27 -4.81 -1.82
CA MET A 151 18.03 -4.86 -1.01
C MET A 151 18.29 -5.40 0.38
N THR A 152 19.19 -6.36 0.49
CA THR A 152 19.47 -7.06 1.75
C THR A 152 20.72 -6.58 2.47
N ASP A 153 21.35 -5.50 2.00
CA ASP A 153 22.66 -5.05 2.52
C ASP A 153 23.65 -6.21 2.59
N MET A 154 23.95 -6.81 1.44
CA MET A 154 24.84 -7.98 1.31
C MET A 154 24.41 -9.20 2.14
N GLY A 155 23.11 -9.38 2.33
CA GLY A 155 22.54 -10.49 3.09
C GLY A 155 22.33 -10.21 4.58
N ARG A 156 22.51 -8.96 5.02
CA ARG A 156 22.23 -8.54 6.40
C ARG A 156 20.73 -8.57 6.71
N TYR A 157 19.90 -8.25 5.74
CA TYR A 157 18.44 -8.26 5.84
C TYR A 157 17.83 -9.28 4.88
N THR A 158 16.57 -9.58 5.07
CA THR A 158 15.75 -10.34 4.12
C THR A 158 14.92 -9.39 3.26
N LEU A 159 14.36 -9.87 2.14
CA LEU A 159 13.46 -9.08 1.31
C LEU A 159 12.25 -8.53 2.11
N SER A 160 11.82 -9.27 3.12
CA SER A 160 10.72 -8.86 4.02
C SER A 160 11.06 -7.62 4.88
N TYR A 161 12.29 -7.14 4.85
CA TYR A 161 12.66 -5.87 5.47
C TYR A 161 12.04 -4.67 4.75
N PHE A 162 11.82 -4.79 3.44
CA PHE A 162 11.20 -3.74 2.61
C PHE A 162 9.77 -4.07 2.22
N LEU A 163 9.49 -5.31 1.88
CA LEU A 163 8.21 -5.72 1.33
C LEU A 163 7.51 -6.75 2.22
N ALA A 164 6.27 -6.48 2.54
CA ALA A 164 5.43 -7.45 3.20
C ALA A 164 5.09 -8.61 2.26
N ASN A 165 5.25 -9.84 2.74
CA ASN A 165 4.75 -11.03 2.04
C ASN A 165 3.28 -11.27 2.42
N GLY A 166 2.38 -10.66 1.68
CA GLY A 166 0.93 -10.85 1.79
C GLY A 166 0.20 -9.75 2.54
N THR A 167 0.46 -9.50 3.81
CA THR A 167 -0.27 -8.48 4.60
C THR A 167 0.62 -7.30 4.94
N SER A 168 0.17 -6.10 4.58
CA SER A 168 0.84 -4.85 4.90
C SER A 168 -0.12 -3.83 5.51
N ARG A 169 0.39 -2.72 6.00
CA ARG A 169 -0.42 -1.58 6.47
C ARG A 169 -1.24 -0.94 5.34
N HIS A 170 -0.74 -0.99 4.11
CA HIS A 170 -1.48 -0.57 2.92
C HIS A 170 -2.79 -1.35 2.73
N ASN A 171 -2.78 -2.66 3.02
CA ASN A 171 -4.00 -3.48 2.91
C ASN A 171 -5.10 -3.08 3.90
N GLN A 172 -4.75 -2.28 4.88
CA GLN A 172 -5.65 -1.84 5.95
C GLN A 172 -6.14 -0.39 5.75
N GLY A 173 -5.60 0.29 4.73
CA GLY A 173 -5.89 1.70 4.48
C GLY A 173 -5.33 2.65 5.53
N VAL A 174 -4.29 2.23 6.25
CA VAL A 174 -3.64 3.02 7.32
C VAL A 174 -2.19 3.37 6.99
N ALA A 175 -1.76 3.14 5.77
CA ALA A 175 -0.42 3.51 5.31
C ALA A 175 -0.45 4.16 3.94
N MET A 176 0.57 4.95 3.69
CA MET A 176 0.81 5.63 2.43
C MET A 176 2.30 5.78 2.15
N ASP A 177 2.63 5.77 0.87
CA ASP A 177 3.95 6.13 0.36
C ASP A 177 3.85 7.49 -0.32
N LEU A 178 4.65 8.44 0.13
CA LEU A 178 4.53 9.82 -0.32
C LEU A 178 5.87 10.56 -0.28
N THR A 179 5.91 11.68 -1.01
CA THR A 179 6.99 12.66 -0.96
C THR A 179 6.42 14.06 -0.75
N ILE A 180 7.27 15.07 -0.76
CA ILE A 180 6.88 16.48 -0.74
C ILE A 180 7.38 17.19 -1.99
N THR A 181 6.54 18.09 -2.50
CA THR A 181 6.84 19.00 -3.59
C THR A 181 6.79 20.44 -3.12
N ARG A 182 7.38 21.34 -3.88
CA ARG A 182 7.30 22.77 -3.58
C ARG A 182 5.97 23.36 -4.09
N VAL A 183 5.32 24.17 -3.26
CA VAL A 183 4.01 24.78 -3.59
C VAL A 183 4.04 25.57 -4.88
N TRP A 184 5.15 26.26 -5.19
CA TRP A 184 5.18 27.25 -6.29
C TRP A 184 5.50 26.70 -7.67
N ASP A 185 6.05 25.48 -7.76
CA ASP A 185 6.43 24.89 -9.06
C ASP A 185 6.20 23.37 -9.15
N ASP A 186 5.59 22.80 -8.11
CA ASP A 186 5.24 21.37 -8.00
C ASP A 186 6.42 20.41 -8.24
N ARG A 187 7.66 20.89 -8.05
CA ARG A 187 8.85 20.05 -8.20
C ARG A 187 9.09 19.22 -6.96
N ASP A 188 9.33 17.95 -7.18
CA ASP A 188 9.73 17.01 -6.15
C ASP A 188 11.04 17.46 -5.49
N LEU A 189 11.15 17.29 -4.19
CA LEU A 189 12.40 17.47 -3.49
C LEU A 189 13.29 16.25 -3.68
N LYS A 190 14.58 16.50 -3.80
CA LYS A 190 15.54 15.42 -4.01
C LYS A 190 15.74 14.64 -2.70
N MET A 191 15.28 13.42 -2.67
CA MET A 191 15.51 12.46 -1.60
C MET A 191 16.80 11.67 -1.82
N GLN A 192 17.19 10.82 -0.85
CA GLN A 192 18.39 9.99 -0.93
C GLN A 192 18.34 8.95 -2.05
N THR A 193 17.14 8.45 -2.36
CA THR A 193 16.87 7.53 -3.47
C THR A 193 15.61 7.94 -4.20
N SER A 194 15.35 7.31 -5.33
CA SER A 194 14.04 7.38 -5.98
C SER A 194 12.96 6.73 -5.10
N MET A 195 11.70 7.09 -5.36
CA MET A 195 10.56 6.43 -4.74
C MET A 195 10.60 4.93 -5.03
N HIS A 196 10.30 4.12 -4.01
CA HIS A 196 10.28 2.66 -4.09
C HIS A 196 11.62 1.99 -4.51
N ASP A 197 12.73 2.69 -4.33
CA ASP A 197 14.04 2.07 -4.42
C ASP A 197 14.26 1.18 -3.19
N LEU A 198 13.92 -0.11 -3.33
CA LEU A 198 13.96 -1.08 -2.25
C LEU A 198 15.40 -1.55 -1.96
N SER A 199 16.27 -0.61 -1.68
CA SER A 199 17.64 -0.86 -1.28
C SER A 199 17.91 -0.26 0.11
N TRP A 200 18.94 -0.75 0.77
CA TRP A 200 19.37 -0.21 2.06
C TRP A 200 19.75 1.28 2.00
N TYR A 201 19.94 1.84 0.80
CA TYR A 201 20.13 3.28 0.60
C TYR A 201 18.86 4.10 0.87
N SER A 202 17.70 3.47 0.86
CA SER A 202 16.41 4.10 1.16
C SER A 202 16.11 4.20 2.65
N GLU A 203 16.98 3.66 3.52
CA GLU A 203 16.77 3.74 4.95
C GLU A 203 16.57 5.19 5.42
N ALA A 204 15.55 5.39 6.25
CA ALA A 204 15.17 6.68 6.81
C ALA A 204 16.29 7.30 7.71
N SER A 205 17.21 6.48 8.19
CA SER A 205 18.38 6.94 8.98
C SER A 205 19.46 7.62 8.16
N ARG A 206 19.36 7.58 6.82
CA ARG A 206 20.33 8.25 5.95
C ARG A 206 20.09 9.73 5.89
N ASN A 207 21.17 10.49 6.06
CA ASN A 207 21.13 11.95 6.11
C ASN A 207 20.62 12.53 4.80
N ASN A 208 19.36 12.95 4.80
CA ASN A 208 18.76 13.75 3.73
C ASN A 208 17.82 14.78 4.36
N GLU A 209 18.16 16.06 4.25
CA GLU A 209 17.39 17.14 4.87
C GLU A 209 15.93 17.18 4.39
N ASN A 210 15.66 16.84 3.15
CA ASN A 210 14.29 16.84 2.60
C ASN A 210 13.46 15.67 3.17
N ALA A 211 14.07 14.49 3.31
CA ALA A 211 13.42 13.34 3.96
C ALA A 211 13.17 13.63 5.44
N ASP A 212 14.08 14.34 6.12
CA ASP A 212 13.89 14.75 7.50
C ASP A 212 12.74 15.78 7.65
N VAL A 213 12.57 16.67 6.66
CA VAL A 213 11.42 17.59 6.64
C VAL A 213 10.12 16.81 6.50
N LEU A 214 10.04 15.90 5.53
CA LEU A 214 8.87 15.03 5.33
C LEU A 214 8.55 14.23 6.59
N ALA A 215 9.54 13.55 7.16
CA ALA A 215 9.38 12.74 8.37
C ALA A 215 8.87 13.55 9.56
N ARG A 216 9.31 14.79 9.70
CA ARG A 216 8.90 15.70 10.77
C ARG A 216 7.44 16.13 10.59
N ILE A 217 7.04 16.50 9.36
CA ILE A 217 5.65 16.85 9.02
C ILE A 217 4.72 15.67 9.32
N MET A 218 5.05 14.48 8.83
CA MET A 218 4.22 13.31 9.03
C MET A 218 4.13 12.90 10.51
N LYS A 219 5.25 12.97 11.22
CA LYS A 219 5.30 12.66 12.65
C LYS A 219 4.48 13.63 13.50
N SER A 220 4.46 14.92 13.16
CA SER A 220 3.66 15.91 13.91
C SER A 220 2.17 15.63 13.80
N ALA A 221 1.73 15.07 12.68
CA ALA A 221 0.35 14.61 12.49
C ALA A 221 0.07 13.21 13.08
N GLY A 222 1.05 12.58 13.73
CA GLY A 222 0.88 11.30 14.44
C GLY A 222 1.16 10.06 13.60
N PHE A 223 1.83 10.19 12.46
CA PHE A 223 2.28 9.04 11.67
C PHE A 223 3.62 8.50 12.16
N ALA A 224 3.79 7.19 12.04
CA ALA A 224 5.07 6.51 12.20
C ALA A 224 5.68 6.19 10.84
N GLY A 225 7.00 6.41 10.67
CA GLY A 225 7.75 5.99 9.49
C GLY A 225 8.30 4.58 9.64
N LEU A 226 8.74 3.97 8.54
CA LEU A 226 9.55 2.76 8.55
C LEU A 226 11.05 3.10 8.49
N VAL A 227 11.85 2.26 9.12
CA VAL A 227 13.32 2.44 9.10
C VAL A 227 13.88 2.15 7.70
N SER A 228 13.30 1.17 7.00
CA SER A 228 13.75 0.74 5.67
C SER A 228 13.42 1.71 4.54
N GLU A 229 12.44 2.60 4.73
CA GLU A 229 11.82 3.36 3.64
C GLU A 229 11.54 4.80 4.06
N TRP A 230 12.20 5.77 3.43
CA TRP A 230 12.02 7.19 3.74
C TRP A 230 10.63 7.73 3.34
N TRP A 231 9.95 7.06 2.43
CA TRP A 231 8.64 7.46 1.88
C TRP A 231 7.44 6.89 2.63
N HIS A 232 7.63 5.81 3.41
CA HIS A 232 6.53 5.08 4.02
C HIS A 232 6.12 5.67 5.37
N PHE A 233 4.82 5.92 5.51
CA PHE A 233 4.22 6.40 6.77
C PHE A 233 2.94 5.64 7.07
N GLN A 234 2.71 5.36 8.35
CA GLN A 234 1.57 4.56 8.80
C GLN A 234 0.93 5.15 10.05
N ASP A 235 -0.39 4.95 10.16
CA ASP A 235 -1.21 5.33 11.32
C ASP A 235 -1.39 4.12 12.24
N ASP A 236 -0.48 3.96 13.19
CA ASP A 236 -0.54 2.84 14.13
C ASP A 236 -1.71 2.96 15.12
N GLU A 237 -2.15 4.19 15.46
CA GLU A 237 -3.30 4.42 16.32
C GLU A 237 -4.61 3.97 15.65
N ALA A 238 -4.83 4.37 14.40
CA ALA A 238 -6.00 3.91 13.65
C ALA A 238 -5.99 2.39 13.51
N LYS A 239 -4.81 1.81 13.29
CA LYS A 239 -4.64 0.37 13.26
C LYS A 239 -5.07 -0.29 14.57
N GLU A 240 -4.61 0.19 15.71
CA GLU A 240 -4.93 -0.38 17.01
C GLU A 240 -6.42 -0.29 17.34
N ASN A 241 -7.08 0.76 16.83
CA ASN A 241 -8.51 0.96 17.00
C ASN A 241 -9.36 0.10 16.06
N LEU A 242 -8.80 -0.47 14.99
CA LEU A 242 -9.45 -1.49 14.20
C LEU A 242 -9.39 -2.81 14.96
N ALA A 243 -10.45 -3.22 15.60
CA ALA A 243 -10.57 -4.57 16.16
C ALA A 243 -11.16 -5.48 15.06
N PRO A 244 -10.96 -6.76 15.15
CA PRO A 244 -10.07 -7.65 15.86
C PRO A 244 -8.86 -8.14 15.02
N ALA A 245 -7.98 -8.89 15.67
CA ALA A 245 -6.67 -9.30 15.15
C ALA A 245 -6.64 -9.99 13.76
N TYR A 246 -7.72 -10.61 13.31
CA TYR A 246 -7.78 -11.27 12.00
C TYR A 246 -7.77 -10.29 10.83
N LEU A 247 -8.22 -9.05 11.02
CA LEU A 247 -8.10 -8.00 10.00
C LEU A 247 -6.62 -7.69 9.70
N TRP A 248 -5.77 -7.93 10.67
CA TRP A 248 -4.34 -7.68 10.60
C TRP A 248 -3.54 -8.81 9.98
N SER A 249 -4.01 -10.05 10.16
CA SER A 249 -3.34 -11.22 9.60
C SER A 249 -3.55 -11.36 8.10
N GLY A 250 -4.42 -10.53 7.50
CA GLY A 250 -4.88 -10.72 6.13
C GLY A 250 -5.74 -11.96 5.94
N VAL A 251 -6.08 -12.62 7.03
CA VAL A 251 -7.13 -13.64 7.07
C VAL A 251 -8.44 -12.89 7.04
N THR A 252 -9.23 -13.13 6.04
CA THR A 252 -10.59 -12.63 5.99
C THR A 252 -11.39 -13.45 6.99
N PRO A 253 -12.12 -12.81 7.93
CA PRO A 253 -12.93 -13.59 8.85
C PRO A 253 -13.91 -14.45 8.08
N GLU A 254 -14.18 -15.59 8.63
CA GLU A 254 -15.36 -16.33 8.24
C GLU A 254 -16.57 -15.42 8.36
N CYS A 255 -17.26 -15.20 7.27
CA CYS A 255 -18.39 -14.28 7.28
C CYS A 255 -19.38 -14.55 6.16
N TRP A 256 -20.62 -14.24 6.45
CA TRP A 256 -21.67 -14.18 5.48
C TRP A 256 -21.55 -12.95 4.58
N MET A 257 -21.65 -13.17 3.28
CA MET A 257 -21.64 -12.14 2.25
C MET A 257 -22.93 -12.23 1.45
N ALA A 258 -23.65 -11.13 1.35
CA ALA A 258 -24.87 -11.04 0.54
C ALA A 258 -24.65 -10.20 -0.71
N ASP A 259 -25.22 -10.64 -1.81
CA ASP A 259 -25.34 -9.85 -3.05
C ASP A 259 -26.78 -9.97 -3.61
N GLY A 260 -27.01 -9.44 -4.80
CA GLY A 260 -28.36 -9.47 -5.42
C GLY A 260 -28.89 -10.87 -5.76
N HIS A 261 -28.10 -11.92 -5.61
CA HIS A 261 -28.45 -13.31 -5.95
C HIS A 261 -28.64 -14.17 -4.69
N GLY A 262 -28.10 -13.77 -3.53
CA GLY A 262 -28.23 -14.55 -2.32
C GLY A 262 -27.08 -14.36 -1.33
N TRP A 263 -26.97 -15.33 -0.44
CA TRP A 263 -25.94 -15.36 0.61
C TRP A 263 -24.87 -16.38 0.26
N ARG A 264 -23.62 -16.00 0.47
CA ARG A 264 -22.43 -16.84 0.36
C ARG A 264 -21.67 -16.78 1.67
N TYR A 265 -20.97 -17.85 2.02
CA TYR A 265 -20.11 -17.89 3.21
C TYR A 265 -18.66 -17.97 2.78
N ARG A 266 -17.86 -17.09 3.35
CA ARG A 266 -16.43 -17.05 3.14
C ARG A 266 -15.73 -17.64 4.33
N ASN A 267 -14.86 -18.64 4.08
CA ASN A 267 -14.10 -19.31 5.12
C ASN A 267 -12.89 -18.48 5.60
N GLU A 268 -12.18 -19.00 6.59
CA GLU A 268 -10.96 -18.38 7.18
C GLU A 268 -9.86 -18.08 6.17
N TYR A 269 -9.82 -18.77 5.03
CA TYR A 269 -8.86 -18.58 3.95
C TYR A 269 -9.32 -17.54 2.92
N GLY A 270 -10.49 -16.94 3.12
CA GLY A 270 -11.07 -15.97 2.19
C GLY A 270 -11.77 -16.57 0.97
N ALA A 271 -11.86 -17.88 0.89
CA ALA A 271 -12.54 -18.59 -0.18
C ALA A 271 -14.03 -18.78 0.13
N TYR A 272 -14.87 -18.71 -0.90
CA TYR A 272 -16.28 -19.07 -0.75
C TYR A 272 -16.44 -20.59 -0.67
N LEU A 273 -17.34 -21.04 0.19
CA LEU A 273 -17.77 -22.44 0.20
C LEU A 273 -18.58 -22.70 -1.08
N THR A 274 -18.23 -23.75 -1.81
CA THR A 274 -18.91 -24.16 -3.05
C THR A 274 -19.07 -25.67 -3.07
N ASP A 275 -20.15 -26.16 -3.67
CA ASP A 275 -20.45 -27.59 -3.85
C ASP A 275 -20.27 -28.43 -2.58
N CYS A 276 -20.63 -27.88 -1.41
CA CYS A 276 -20.47 -28.53 -0.12
C CYS A 276 -21.65 -28.28 0.83
N SER A 277 -21.65 -29.00 1.94
CA SER A 277 -22.53 -28.69 3.08
C SER A 277 -21.69 -28.44 4.31
N GLU A 278 -22.00 -27.39 5.04
CA GLU A 278 -21.23 -26.96 6.22
C GLU A 278 -22.18 -26.51 7.33
N HIS A 279 -21.79 -26.79 8.59
CA HIS A 279 -22.49 -26.28 9.76
C HIS A 279 -21.90 -24.92 10.16
N ILE A 280 -22.72 -23.90 10.12
CA ILE A 280 -22.34 -22.55 10.53
C ILE A 280 -23.31 -22.11 11.62
N ASP A 281 -22.78 -21.76 12.78
CA ASP A 281 -23.57 -21.39 13.97
C ASP A 281 -24.65 -22.43 14.35
N GLY A 282 -24.33 -23.72 14.13
CA GLY A 282 -25.22 -24.83 14.45
C GLY A 282 -26.30 -25.12 13.40
N VAL A 283 -26.36 -24.40 12.31
CA VAL A 283 -27.30 -24.62 11.20
C VAL A 283 -26.56 -25.23 10.02
N LEU A 284 -27.14 -26.28 9.44
CA LEU A 284 -26.60 -26.91 8.23
C LEU A 284 -26.99 -26.10 6.99
N TYR A 285 -25.99 -25.63 6.26
CA TYR A 285 -26.17 -24.97 4.96
C TYR A 285 -25.61 -25.84 3.85
N ARG A 286 -26.26 -25.78 2.70
CA ARG A 286 -25.77 -26.36 1.45
C ARG A 286 -25.36 -25.22 0.52
N PHE A 287 -24.18 -25.30 -0.06
CA PHE A 287 -23.63 -24.33 -1.00
C PHE A 287 -23.64 -24.91 -2.41
N ASP A 288 -24.20 -24.17 -3.35
CA ASP A 288 -24.16 -24.55 -4.76
C ASP A 288 -22.78 -24.30 -5.40
N SER A 289 -22.64 -24.59 -6.69
CA SER A 289 -21.39 -24.39 -7.45
C SER A 289 -20.96 -22.92 -7.56
N ASN A 290 -21.86 -21.97 -7.37
CA ASN A 290 -21.58 -20.55 -7.35
C ASN A 290 -21.36 -20.02 -5.92
N GLY A 291 -21.46 -20.89 -4.92
CA GLY A 291 -21.27 -20.60 -3.51
C GLY A 291 -22.48 -20.00 -2.81
N TYR A 292 -23.68 -20.05 -3.40
CA TYR A 292 -24.87 -19.54 -2.72
C TYR A 292 -25.45 -20.58 -1.75
N ALA A 293 -25.76 -20.11 -0.55
CA ALA A 293 -26.26 -20.93 0.53
C ALA A 293 -27.75 -21.21 0.41
N HIS A 294 -28.13 -22.45 0.67
CA HIS A 294 -29.50 -22.93 0.80
C HIS A 294 -29.65 -23.58 2.17
N VAL A 295 -30.74 -23.31 2.86
CA VAL A 295 -31.13 -23.99 4.10
C VAL A 295 -32.13 -25.08 3.70
N ASP A 296 -31.87 -26.31 4.13
CA ASP A 296 -32.82 -27.44 3.90
C ASP A 296 -34.04 -27.30 4.77
#